data_f307a5f43ae112378ef3cd0c8e8aebeb
#
_entry.id   f307a5f43ae112378ef3cd0c8e8aebeb
#
_cell.length_a   1.000
_cell.length_b   1.000
_cell.length_c   1.000
_cell.angle_alpha   90.00
_cell.angle_beta   90.00
_cell.angle_gamma   90.00
#
_symmetry.space_group_name_H-M   'P 1'
#
loop_
_entity.id
_entity.type
_entity.pdbx_description
1 polymer ?
#
loop_
_entity_poly.entity_id
_entity_poly.type
_entity_poly.pdbx_seq_one_letter_code
_entity_poly.pdbx_strand_id
1 'polypeptide(L)'
;EVQKGNAPEERKLERLFRRPEVTRLIKKSNDFGAGGVSVAIGELTDGLDIYLDRVPTKYSGLNATELAISESQERMAVVIEASAEEEFKRYCAEENIEVTHVADVTDSRRMRMYNKGKLVVDLSREFIDSAGAKHYAQAAIGAVEERDPFRREVKGGTLREKMLANLADDNVLSQKGLIEMFDSTIGASTVLLPFGGRTQRSETQVSVQKLPTDGYTDTASIMAFGYNPFLASWSPYHGAAYAVVDAAAKVVAAGARYDKMRYSYQEYFERMTKSPRTWGKPLGALLGALKMQVELGLPSIGGKDSMSGTFEQINVPPMLMAFGITTVDAGRVISTDFKKAGHSIYLVRHTPLENHMPDTGALKRNFDFVSSAIESGKIVSGYAVGFGGVAEALAKMSFGNGIGADVEVDEATLFDNSYGSIVVESTEPLDFPAAELLGHTEAEESLTINGEKMPLEELYRANTERFATVYPDKGINHAPVMEAMPALRSFTYPGEAVERPVVFIPVFPGSNCDYDTAKAFRRAGAEVRSEVFCNLTAEAIFDSIRRMKEAIAACHIFVLCGGFSAGDEPDGSGKFIANVLNNKDISEEIHRLLDRGGLILG
;
A
#
# COMPACT_ATOMS: atom_id res chain seq x y z
N GLU A 1 26.04 -6.35 6.09
CA GLU A 1 25.62 -6.28 4.66
C GLU A 1 24.11 -6.46 4.58
N VAL A 2 23.45 -5.60 3.83
CA VAL A 2 22.04 -5.78 3.51
C VAL A 2 21.96 -6.83 2.40
N GLN A 3 21.25 -7.91 2.66
CA GLN A 3 21.04 -8.94 1.66
C GLN A 3 20.01 -8.50 0.64
N LYS A 4 20.27 -8.81 -0.65
CA LYS A 4 19.28 -8.67 -1.72
C LYS A 4 18.02 -9.46 -1.37
N GLY A 5 16.86 -8.89 -1.59
CA GLY A 5 15.57 -9.56 -1.41
C GLY A 5 15.46 -10.86 -2.21
N ASN A 6 14.66 -11.80 -1.71
CA ASN A 6 14.41 -13.09 -2.32
C ASN A 6 12.90 -13.35 -2.40
N ALA A 7 12.25 -12.76 -3.40
CA ALA A 7 10.81 -12.86 -3.59
C ALA A 7 10.26 -14.31 -3.62
N PRO A 8 10.95 -15.32 -4.20
CA PRO A 8 10.51 -16.71 -4.10
C PRO A 8 10.41 -17.26 -2.67
N GLU A 9 11.35 -16.92 -1.79
CA GLU A 9 11.30 -17.37 -0.39
C GLU A 9 10.22 -16.61 0.39
N GLU A 10 10.09 -15.30 0.18
CA GLU A 10 9.01 -14.51 0.77
C GLU A 10 7.64 -15.07 0.40
N ARG A 11 7.42 -15.42 -0.86
CA ARG A 11 6.16 -16.01 -1.31
C ARG A 11 5.81 -17.33 -0.61
N LYS A 12 6.80 -18.18 -0.33
CA LYS A 12 6.59 -19.42 0.43
C LYS A 12 6.17 -19.11 1.87
N LEU A 13 6.83 -18.12 2.52
CA LEU A 13 6.46 -17.67 3.86
C LEU A 13 5.03 -17.12 3.90
N GLU A 14 4.65 -16.28 2.93
CA GLU A 14 3.27 -15.78 2.82
C GLU A 14 2.25 -16.92 2.70
N ARG A 15 2.53 -17.96 1.92
CA ARG A 15 1.67 -19.14 1.81
C ARG A 15 1.55 -19.87 3.14
N LEU A 16 2.67 -20.11 3.83
CA LEU A 16 2.69 -20.78 5.14
C LEU A 16 1.88 -19.99 6.17
N PHE A 17 2.10 -18.69 6.28
CA PHE A 17 1.43 -17.82 7.27
C PHE A 17 -0.05 -17.55 6.93
N ARG A 18 -0.53 -17.87 5.74
CA ARG A 18 -1.96 -17.83 5.41
C ARG A 18 -2.73 -19.05 5.90
N ARG A 19 -2.04 -20.10 6.34
CA ARG A 19 -2.65 -21.34 6.83
C ARG A 19 -3.07 -21.20 8.30
N PRO A 20 -4.38 -21.22 8.64
CA PRO A 20 -4.85 -21.05 10.01
C PRO A 20 -4.32 -22.13 10.97
N GLU A 21 -4.11 -23.37 10.49
CA GLU A 21 -3.54 -24.46 11.25
C GLU A 21 -2.09 -24.19 11.66
N VAL A 22 -1.33 -23.44 10.86
CA VAL A 22 0.05 -23.04 11.14
C VAL A 22 0.10 -21.87 12.12
N THR A 23 -0.66 -20.80 11.82
CA THR A 23 -0.61 -19.58 12.65
C THR A 23 -1.13 -19.79 14.06
N ARG A 24 -2.02 -20.77 14.30
CA ARG A 24 -2.48 -21.14 15.64
C ARG A 24 -1.41 -21.78 16.50
N LEU A 25 -0.36 -22.35 15.92
CA LEU A 25 0.79 -22.90 16.64
C LEU A 25 1.75 -21.81 17.10
N ILE A 26 1.75 -20.66 16.42
CA ILE A 26 2.69 -19.57 16.65
C ILE A 26 2.24 -18.72 17.85
N LYS A 27 3.11 -18.57 18.84
CA LYS A 27 2.90 -17.71 20.03
C LYS A 27 3.37 -16.28 19.78
N LYS A 28 4.53 -16.16 19.15
CA LYS A 28 5.15 -14.90 18.71
C LYS A 28 5.93 -15.13 17.43
N SER A 29 6.07 -14.09 16.62
CA SER A 29 6.93 -14.09 15.44
C SER A 29 7.63 -12.75 15.30
N ASN A 30 8.79 -12.76 14.65
CA ASN A 30 9.52 -11.56 14.27
C ASN A 30 10.24 -11.82 12.94
N ASP A 31 10.40 -10.78 12.13
CA ASP A 31 11.18 -10.86 10.89
C ASP A 31 12.68 -10.71 11.15
N PHE A 32 13.49 -11.08 10.17
CA PHE A 32 14.92 -10.89 10.21
C PHE A 32 15.32 -9.63 9.43
N GLY A 33 15.60 -8.56 10.18
CA GLY A 33 16.16 -7.33 9.67
C GLY A 33 17.51 -7.00 10.29
N ALA A 34 17.79 -5.72 10.43
CA ALA A 34 19.01 -5.22 11.05
C ALA A 34 19.19 -5.76 12.47
N GLY A 35 20.41 -6.20 12.79
CA GLY A 35 20.74 -6.85 14.06
C GLY A 35 20.63 -8.39 14.04
N GLY A 36 20.14 -8.96 12.93
CA GLY A 36 20.12 -10.40 12.67
C GLY A 36 19.49 -11.23 13.79
N VAL A 37 20.11 -12.34 14.15
CA VAL A 37 19.65 -13.26 15.21
C VAL A 37 19.47 -12.56 16.56
N SER A 38 20.36 -11.61 16.89
CA SER A 38 20.31 -10.87 18.17
C SER A 38 19.01 -10.09 18.34
N VAL A 39 18.45 -9.56 17.27
CA VAL A 39 17.18 -8.82 17.26
C VAL A 39 16.01 -9.76 16.97
N ALA A 40 16.02 -10.44 15.83
CA ALA A 40 14.91 -11.26 15.39
C ALA A 40 14.48 -12.34 16.40
N ILE A 41 15.44 -12.99 17.05
CA ILE A 41 15.18 -14.00 18.08
C ILE A 41 15.24 -13.37 19.47
N GLY A 42 16.25 -12.52 19.74
CA GLY A 42 16.49 -11.94 21.05
C GLY A 42 15.35 -11.09 21.62
N GLU A 43 14.46 -10.56 20.78
CA GLU A 43 13.29 -9.77 21.18
C GLU A 43 12.02 -10.61 21.41
N LEU A 44 12.02 -11.89 21.04
CA LEU A 44 10.81 -12.71 21.10
C LEU A 44 10.36 -13.02 22.53
N THR A 45 11.31 -13.27 23.45
CA THR A 45 10.99 -13.62 24.85
C THR A 45 12.03 -13.09 25.82
N ASP A 46 11.68 -13.06 27.12
CA ASP A 46 12.56 -12.55 28.19
C ASP A 46 13.76 -13.43 28.49
N GLY A 47 13.64 -14.74 28.29
CA GLY A 47 14.70 -15.70 28.52
C GLY A 47 14.91 -16.62 27.33
N LEU A 48 16.15 -16.70 26.81
CA LEU A 48 16.50 -17.43 25.61
C LEU A 48 17.90 -18.03 25.71
N ASP A 49 18.03 -19.28 25.32
CA ASP A 49 19.30 -19.93 24.99
C ASP A 49 19.36 -20.14 23.47
N ILE A 50 20.22 -19.39 22.78
CA ILE A 50 20.32 -19.34 21.31
C ILE A 50 21.58 -20.08 20.86
N TYR A 51 21.46 -20.98 19.90
CA TYR A 51 22.54 -21.81 19.36
C TYR A 51 22.98 -21.32 17.98
N LEU A 52 23.99 -20.45 17.95
CA LEU A 52 24.45 -19.78 16.73
C LEU A 52 24.96 -20.76 15.66
N ASP A 53 25.55 -21.87 16.09
CA ASP A 53 26.02 -22.92 15.19
C ASP A 53 24.91 -23.76 14.53
N ARG A 54 23.65 -23.59 14.95
CA ARG A 54 22.47 -24.18 14.29
C ARG A 54 21.84 -23.26 13.26
N VAL A 55 22.22 -21.97 13.24
CA VAL A 55 21.65 -21.00 12.30
C VAL A 55 22.10 -21.34 10.89
N PRO A 56 21.15 -21.58 9.94
CA PRO A 56 21.51 -21.83 8.54
C PRO A 56 22.28 -20.67 7.93
N THR A 57 23.35 -20.97 7.21
CA THR A 57 24.21 -19.96 6.60
C THR A 57 24.38 -20.20 5.11
N LYS A 58 24.42 -19.12 4.32
CA LYS A 58 24.70 -19.18 2.87
C LYS A 58 26.21 -19.28 2.58
N TYR A 59 27.06 -18.89 3.55
CA TYR A 59 28.51 -18.87 3.42
C TYR A 59 29.15 -19.59 4.61
N SER A 60 30.22 -20.29 4.34
CA SER A 60 31.07 -20.91 5.39
C SER A 60 32.04 -19.88 5.97
N GLY A 61 32.48 -20.12 7.22
CA GLY A 61 33.55 -19.35 7.84
C GLY A 61 33.11 -18.15 8.66
N LEU A 62 31.80 -17.95 8.86
CA LEU A 62 31.28 -16.91 9.73
C LEU A 62 31.65 -17.15 11.21
N ASN A 63 32.12 -16.12 11.89
CA ASN A 63 32.38 -16.14 13.32
C ASN A 63 31.11 -15.89 14.14
N ALA A 64 31.17 -16.04 15.47
CA ALA A 64 30.03 -15.92 16.35
C ALA A 64 29.37 -14.53 16.29
N THR A 65 30.15 -13.46 16.13
CA THR A 65 29.64 -12.09 16.01
C THR A 65 28.86 -11.93 14.70
N GLU A 66 29.43 -12.38 13.60
CA GLU A 66 28.78 -12.32 12.29
C GLU A 66 27.48 -13.13 12.27
N LEU A 67 27.46 -14.33 12.85
CA LEU A 67 26.24 -15.13 12.99
C LEU A 67 25.16 -14.42 13.84
N ALA A 68 25.58 -13.72 14.90
CA ALA A 68 24.66 -13.06 15.82
C ALA A 68 23.99 -11.80 15.23
N ILE A 69 24.71 -11.04 14.39
CA ILE A 69 24.25 -9.71 13.95
C ILE A 69 24.02 -9.58 12.44
N SER A 70 24.37 -10.59 11.63
CA SER A 70 24.20 -10.50 10.18
C SER A 70 22.74 -10.50 9.79
N GLU A 71 22.36 -9.48 9.02
CA GLU A 71 21.06 -9.40 8.39
C GLU A 71 20.95 -10.39 7.23
N SER A 72 19.86 -11.12 7.18
CA SER A 72 19.45 -11.95 6.04
C SER A 72 17.94 -11.98 5.97
N GLN A 73 17.39 -11.22 5.04
CA GLN A 73 15.95 -11.03 4.87
C GLN A 73 15.25 -12.30 4.33
N GLU A 74 13.93 -12.24 4.25
CA GLU A 74 13.04 -13.36 3.91
C GLU A 74 13.23 -14.59 4.81
N ARG A 75 13.36 -14.31 6.12
CA ARG A 75 13.32 -15.29 7.20
C ARG A 75 12.38 -14.82 8.28
N MET A 76 11.74 -15.77 8.96
CA MET A 76 10.90 -15.49 10.13
C MET A 76 11.37 -16.30 11.31
N ALA A 77 11.48 -15.67 12.46
CA ALA A 77 11.64 -16.34 13.75
C ALA A 77 10.27 -16.53 14.39
N VAL A 78 9.98 -17.74 14.88
CA VAL A 78 8.71 -18.05 15.53
C VAL A 78 8.94 -18.74 16.87
N VAL A 79 8.07 -18.48 17.82
CA VAL A 79 7.99 -19.21 19.09
C VAL A 79 6.77 -20.12 19.03
N ILE A 80 7.00 -21.41 19.26
CA ILE A 80 5.97 -22.45 19.32
C ILE A 80 6.13 -23.27 20.59
N GLU A 81 5.09 -24.03 20.95
CA GLU A 81 5.20 -25.06 21.98
C GLU A 81 6.12 -26.21 21.52
N ALA A 82 6.97 -26.72 22.43
CA ALA A 82 7.88 -27.82 22.08
C ALA A 82 7.14 -29.06 21.54
N SER A 83 5.93 -29.34 22.02
CA SER A 83 5.09 -30.44 21.53
C SER A 83 4.59 -30.25 20.09
N ALA A 84 4.60 -29.03 19.56
CA ALA A 84 4.14 -28.70 18.20
C ALA A 84 5.30 -28.67 17.17
N GLU A 85 6.55 -28.90 17.58
CA GLU A 85 7.73 -28.75 16.72
C GLU A 85 7.65 -29.62 15.46
N GLU A 86 7.37 -30.89 15.60
CA GLU A 86 7.32 -31.83 14.45
C GLU A 86 6.13 -31.53 13.52
N GLU A 87 5.00 -31.09 14.07
CA GLU A 87 3.85 -30.68 13.27
C GLU A 87 4.16 -29.41 12.47
N PHE A 88 4.80 -28.42 13.10
CA PHE A 88 5.22 -27.18 12.44
C PHE A 88 6.24 -27.45 11.33
N LYS A 89 7.24 -28.30 11.60
CA LYS A 89 8.23 -28.72 10.59
C LYS A 89 7.58 -29.39 9.38
N ARG A 90 6.56 -30.23 9.60
CA ARG A 90 5.80 -30.86 8.53
C ARG A 90 5.11 -29.82 7.65
N TYR A 91 4.46 -28.81 8.24
CA TYR A 91 3.82 -27.73 7.48
C TYR A 91 4.83 -26.91 6.68
N CYS A 92 6.00 -26.62 7.24
CA CYS A 92 7.09 -25.95 6.53
C CYS A 92 7.58 -26.78 5.32
N ALA A 93 7.75 -28.08 5.50
CA ALA A 93 8.14 -28.99 4.41
C ALA A 93 7.08 -29.06 3.29
N GLU A 94 5.79 -29.03 3.61
CA GLU A 94 4.69 -28.97 2.64
C GLU A 94 4.72 -27.70 1.79
N GLU A 95 5.22 -26.58 2.32
CA GLU A 95 5.41 -25.31 1.60
C GLU A 95 6.84 -25.13 1.03
N ASN A 96 7.65 -26.19 1.06
CA ASN A 96 9.04 -26.17 0.58
C ASN A 96 9.90 -25.11 1.30
N ILE A 97 9.73 -24.97 2.62
CA ILE A 97 10.45 -24.02 3.48
C ILE A 97 11.41 -24.78 4.39
N GLU A 98 12.66 -24.33 4.43
CA GLU A 98 13.62 -24.79 5.42
C GLU A 98 13.28 -24.24 6.80
N VAL A 99 13.29 -25.09 7.83
CA VAL A 99 13.02 -24.70 9.21
C VAL A 99 14.04 -25.33 10.13
N THR A 100 14.56 -24.57 11.09
CA THR A 100 15.59 -25.01 12.01
C THR A 100 15.30 -24.55 13.44
N HIS A 101 15.42 -25.46 14.38
CA HIS A 101 15.36 -25.17 15.81
C HIS A 101 16.68 -24.54 16.26
N VAL A 102 16.67 -23.25 16.55
CA VAL A 102 17.87 -22.46 16.83
C VAL A 102 17.93 -21.89 18.25
N ALA A 103 16.84 -21.95 19.00
CA ALA A 103 16.80 -21.42 20.36
C ALA A 103 15.76 -22.13 21.23
N ASP A 104 16.04 -22.17 22.54
CA ASP A 104 15.11 -22.61 23.58
C ASP A 104 14.65 -21.41 24.43
N VAL A 105 13.34 -21.35 24.70
CA VAL A 105 12.78 -20.37 25.65
C VAL A 105 13.01 -20.88 27.07
N THR A 106 13.51 -19.98 27.92
CA THR A 106 13.82 -20.30 29.32
C THR A 106 13.19 -19.29 30.29
N ASP A 107 13.11 -19.63 31.56
CA ASP A 107 12.67 -18.75 32.64
C ASP A 107 13.82 -17.94 33.26
N SER A 108 15.01 -18.04 32.68
CA SER A 108 16.25 -17.44 33.22
C SER A 108 16.25 -15.90 33.20
N ARG A 109 15.37 -15.25 32.46
CA ARG A 109 15.38 -13.80 32.16
C ARG A 109 16.75 -13.33 31.66
N ARG A 110 17.40 -14.17 30.86
CA ARG A 110 18.68 -13.87 30.21
C ARG A 110 18.65 -14.24 28.75
N MET A 111 19.29 -13.44 27.92
CA MET A 111 19.62 -13.80 26.56
C MET A 111 21.04 -14.37 26.55
N ARG A 112 21.14 -15.67 26.29
CA ARG A 112 22.41 -16.37 26.15
C ARG A 112 22.59 -16.84 24.71
N MET A 113 23.83 -16.73 24.22
CA MET A 113 24.16 -17.28 22.91
C MET A 113 25.35 -18.24 23.06
N TYR A 114 25.18 -19.38 22.42
CA TYR A 114 26.20 -20.43 22.38
C TYR A 114 26.70 -20.60 20.95
N ASN A 115 28.00 -20.78 20.79
CA ASN A 115 28.63 -21.13 19.52
C ASN A 115 29.58 -22.30 19.74
N LYS A 116 29.31 -23.43 19.08
CA LYS A 116 30.07 -24.68 19.24
C LYS A 116 30.25 -25.08 20.71
N GLY A 117 29.16 -25.00 21.45
CA GLY A 117 29.09 -25.35 22.87
C GLY A 117 29.71 -24.34 23.83
N LYS A 118 30.24 -23.21 23.34
CA LYS A 118 30.79 -22.14 24.19
C LYS A 118 29.77 -21.03 24.36
N LEU A 119 29.58 -20.58 25.61
CA LEU A 119 28.80 -19.38 25.90
C LEU A 119 29.57 -18.15 25.41
N VAL A 120 29.03 -17.40 24.46
CA VAL A 120 29.66 -16.22 23.84
C VAL A 120 28.93 -14.92 24.18
N VAL A 121 27.66 -14.99 24.55
CA VAL A 121 26.87 -13.87 25.06
C VAL A 121 26.06 -14.33 26.25
N ASP A 122 26.01 -13.50 27.30
CA ASP A 122 25.17 -13.71 28.48
C ASP A 122 24.73 -12.36 29.05
N LEU A 123 23.57 -11.90 28.64
CA LEU A 123 23.00 -10.60 29.02
C LEU A 123 21.70 -10.80 29.78
N SER A 124 21.52 -10.07 30.89
CA SER A 124 20.23 -10.05 31.58
C SER A 124 19.19 -9.27 30.78
N ARG A 125 17.94 -9.67 30.88
CA ARG A 125 16.82 -8.94 30.26
C ARG A 125 16.74 -7.50 30.78
N GLU A 126 16.96 -7.32 32.07
CA GLU A 126 17.00 -5.98 32.68
C GLU A 126 18.05 -5.06 32.05
N PHE A 127 19.22 -5.59 31.71
CA PHE A 127 20.26 -4.82 31.01
C PHE A 127 19.81 -4.46 29.58
N ILE A 128 19.25 -5.42 28.83
CA ILE A 128 18.78 -5.21 27.47
C ILE A 128 17.66 -4.16 27.46
N ASP A 129 16.68 -4.27 28.34
CA ASP A 129 15.53 -3.37 28.43
C ASP A 129 15.93 -1.94 28.82
N SER A 130 17.03 -1.77 29.55
CA SER A 130 17.58 -0.46 29.92
C SER A 130 18.44 0.17 28.81
N ALA A 131 18.72 -0.55 27.71
CA ALA A 131 19.71 -0.19 26.71
C ALA A 131 21.10 0.15 27.29
N GLY A 132 21.43 -0.39 28.46
CA GLY A 132 22.70 -0.25 29.17
C GLY A 132 22.85 1.04 29.98
N ALA A 133 22.77 2.20 29.36
CA ALA A 133 22.92 3.50 29.99
C ALA A 133 21.72 4.40 29.74
N LYS A 134 21.28 5.12 30.77
CA LYS A 134 20.25 6.13 30.61
C LYS A 134 20.78 7.33 29.82
N HIS A 135 20.17 7.64 28.73
CA HIS A 135 20.43 8.84 27.96
C HIS A 135 19.35 9.89 28.23
N TYR A 136 19.78 11.11 28.44
CA TYR A 136 18.89 12.24 28.67
C TYR A 136 19.04 13.23 27.51
N ALA A 137 17.92 13.61 26.91
CA ALA A 137 17.85 14.70 25.95
C ALA A 137 16.88 15.77 26.45
N GLN A 138 17.19 17.01 26.16
CA GLN A 138 16.25 18.11 26.33
C GLN A 138 15.60 18.38 24.98
N ALA A 139 14.30 18.61 24.98
CA ALA A 139 13.56 19.00 23.80
C ALA A 139 12.99 20.40 24.01
N ALA A 140 13.12 21.26 23.02
CA ALA A 140 12.57 22.62 23.03
C ALA A 140 11.79 22.85 21.74
N ILE A 141 10.46 22.95 21.84
CA ILE A 141 9.62 23.35 20.73
C ILE A 141 9.84 24.85 20.48
N GLY A 142 10.19 25.19 19.25
CA GLY A 142 10.44 26.59 18.86
C GLY A 142 9.13 27.39 18.79
N ALA A 143 9.25 28.71 18.97
CA ALA A 143 8.17 29.62 18.60
C ALA A 143 7.96 29.56 17.07
N VAL A 144 6.70 29.63 16.66
CA VAL A 144 6.34 29.69 15.24
C VAL A 144 6.43 31.12 14.71
N GLU A 145 6.71 31.25 13.41
CA GLU A 145 6.67 32.54 12.75
C GLU A 145 5.24 33.10 12.73
N GLU A 146 5.10 34.38 13.05
CA GLU A 146 3.81 35.07 13.08
C GLU A 146 3.35 35.37 11.65
N ARG A 147 2.67 34.42 11.04
CA ARG A 147 2.03 34.54 9.72
C ARG A 147 0.88 33.55 9.62
N ASP A 148 -0.04 33.77 8.69
CA ASP A 148 -1.03 32.76 8.33
C ASP A 148 -0.35 31.63 7.53
N PRO A 149 -0.25 30.41 8.07
CA PRO A 149 0.43 29.30 7.42
C PRO A 149 -0.36 28.67 6.26
N PHE A 150 -1.63 28.99 6.12
CA PHE A 150 -2.51 28.44 5.10
C PHE A 150 -2.54 29.31 3.83
N ARG A 151 -2.19 30.56 3.98
CA ARG A 151 -2.16 31.50 2.85
C ARG A 151 -1.06 31.16 1.86
N ARG A 152 -1.45 31.07 0.57
CA ARG A 152 -0.54 30.80 -0.54
C ARG A 152 -0.47 31.98 -1.49
N GLU A 153 0.75 32.37 -1.84
CA GLU A 153 1.01 33.28 -2.94
C GLU A 153 1.30 32.48 -4.21
N VAL A 154 0.38 32.49 -5.15
CA VAL A 154 0.53 31.83 -6.45
C VAL A 154 1.02 32.85 -7.47
N LYS A 155 2.05 32.48 -8.23
CA LYS A 155 2.63 33.35 -9.26
C LYS A 155 1.67 33.59 -10.42
N GLY A 156 1.58 34.83 -10.91
CA GLY A 156 0.76 35.22 -12.05
C GLY A 156 0.10 36.58 -11.87
N GLY A 157 -0.11 37.33 -12.96
CA GLY A 157 -0.80 38.60 -12.97
C GLY A 157 -2.31 38.49 -13.25
N THR A 158 -2.73 37.40 -13.88
CA THR A 158 -4.15 37.06 -14.17
C THR A 158 -4.57 35.79 -13.45
N LEU A 159 -5.87 35.57 -13.29
CA LEU A 159 -6.39 34.35 -12.69
C LEU A 159 -5.95 33.11 -13.48
N ARG A 160 -5.98 33.17 -14.81
CA ARG A 160 -5.51 32.09 -15.68
C ARG A 160 -4.04 31.75 -15.45
N GLU A 161 -3.17 32.76 -15.39
CA GLU A 161 -1.73 32.53 -15.09
C GLU A 161 -1.54 31.89 -13.73
N LYS A 162 -2.29 32.31 -12.71
CA LYS A 162 -2.27 31.70 -11.37
C LYS A 162 -2.77 30.27 -11.38
N MET A 163 -3.86 29.97 -12.11
CA MET A 163 -4.36 28.60 -12.25
C MET A 163 -3.32 27.68 -12.89
N LEU A 164 -2.69 28.10 -13.99
CA LEU A 164 -1.65 27.31 -14.66
C LEU A 164 -0.42 27.12 -13.75
N ALA A 165 0.03 28.17 -13.07
CA ALA A 165 1.17 28.09 -12.14
C ALA A 165 0.86 27.18 -10.93
N ASN A 166 -0.36 27.22 -10.41
CA ASN A 166 -0.80 26.34 -9.32
C ASN A 166 -0.80 24.87 -9.74
N LEU A 167 -1.34 24.55 -10.92
CA LEU A 167 -1.39 23.19 -11.43
C LEU A 167 -0.01 22.64 -11.81
N ALA A 168 0.95 23.50 -12.13
CA ALA A 168 2.33 23.14 -12.41
C ALA A 168 3.26 23.13 -11.18
N ASP A 169 2.74 23.42 -9.98
CA ASP A 169 3.51 23.35 -8.74
C ASP A 169 3.88 21.90 -8.42
N ASP A 170 5.10 21.65 -7.93
CA ASP A 170 5.64 20.32 -7.64
C ASP A 170 4.78 19.50 -6.65
N ASN A 171 4.01 20.17 -5.80
CA ASN A 171 3.12 19.52 -4.83
C ASN A 171 1.67 19.36 -5.33
N VAL A 172 1.36 19.82 -6.54
CA VAL A 172 0.03 19.79 -7.16
C VAL A 172 0.01 18.99 -8.46
N LEU A 173 1.10 19.04 -9.22
CA LEU A 173 1.17 18.39 -10.53
C LEU A 173 0.95 16.87 -10.46
N SER A 174 0.46 16.32 -11.55
CA SER A 174 0.17 14.89 -11.66
C SER A 174 1.43 14.04 -11.75
N GLN A 175 1.42 12.92 -11.04
CA GLN A 175 2.47 11.88 -11.11
C GLN A 175 2.01 10.68 -11.96
N LYS A 176 1.09 10.91 -12.91
CA LYS A 176 0.45 9.86 -13.70
C LYS A 176 1.46 8.91 -14.34
N GLY A 177 2.47 9.43 -15.01
CA GLY A 177 3.47 8.59 -15.67
C GLY A 177 4.24 7.68 -14.72
N LEU A 178 4.53 8.13 -13.49
CA LEU A 178 5.15 7.28 -12.45
C LEU A 178 4.18 6.21 -11.95
N ILE A 179 2.93 6.59 -11.67
CA ILE A 179 1.91 5.69 -11.11
C ILE A 179 1.55 4.59 -12.11
N GLU A 180 1.44 4.92 -13.40
CA GLU A 180 1.10 3.97 -14.47
C GLU A 180 2.24 3.00 -14.83
N MET A 181 3.43 3.14 -14.24
CA MET A 181 4.48 2.11 -14.30
C MET A 181 4.15 0.87 -13.47
N PHE A 182 3.16 0.94 -12.59
CA PHE A 182 2.76 -0.13 -11.68
C PHE A 182 1.37 -0.66 -12.01
N ASP A 183 1.16 -1.96 -11.76
CA ASP A 183 -0.15 -2.58 -11.90
C ASP A 183 -1.12 -2.11 -10.82
N SER A 184 -2.24 -1.53 -11.21
CA SER A 184 -3.28 -1.05 -10.28
C SER A 184 -4.47 -1.99 -10.11
N THR A 185 -4.49 -3.12 -10.84
CA THR A 185 -5.61 -4.07 -10.86
C THR A 185 -5.26 -5.47 -10.38
N ILE A 186 -4.10 -5.65 -9.78
CA ILE A 186 -3.63 -6.93 -9.25
C ILE A 186 -4.67 -7.54 -8.30
N GLY A 187 -4.90 -8.84 -8.44
CA GLY A 187 -5.85 -9.58 -7.62
C GLY A 187 -7.32 -9.28 -7.91
N ALA A 188 -7.62 -8.43 -8.90
CA ALA A 188 -8.98 -8.03 -9.30
C ALA A 188 -9.84 -7.53 -8.11
N SER A 189 -9.21 -6.86 -7.14
CA SER A 189 -9.85 -6.32 -5.94
C SER A 189 -10.01 -4.80 -5.96
N THR A 190 -9.44 -4.12 -6.95
CA THR A 190 -9.44 -2.66 -7.06
C THR A 190 -10.85 -2.12 -7.28
N VAL A 191 -11.29 -1.22 -6.41
CA VAL A 191 -12.59 -0.52 -6.51
C VAL A 191 -12.43 0.79 -7.26
N LEU A 192 -11.37 1.55 -6.97
CA LEU A 192 -11.02 2.79 -7.66
C LEU A 192 -9.64 2.65 -8.30
N LEU A 193 -9.54 2.99 -9.58
CA LEU A 193 -8.25 3.17 -10.25
C LEU A 193 -7.55 4.44 -9.73
N PRO A 194 -6.23 4.53 -9.84
CA PRO A 194 -5.48 5.74 -9.45
C PRO A 194 -5.96 7.02 -10.17
N PHE A 195 -6.49 6.85 -11.38
CA PHE A 195 -7.11 7.92 -12.17
C PHE A 195 -8.50 7.51 -12.61
N GLY A 196 -9.48 8.33 -12.25
CA GLY A 196 -10.90 8.11 -12.51
C GLY A 196 -11.44 8.84 -13.74
N GLY A 197 -12.72 8.60 -13.98
CA GLY A 197 -13.46 9.14 -15.12
C GLY A 197 -13.25 8.37 -16.42
N ARG A 198 -14.04 8.70 -17.43
CA ARG A 198 -14.02 8.05 -18.75
C ARG A 198 -12.65 8.12 -19.44
N THR A 199 -11.89 9.19 -19.21
CA THR A 199 -10.55 9.40 -19.80
C THR A 199 -9.41 9.01 -18.86
N GLN A 200 -9.70 8.56 -17.64
CA GLN A 200 -8.70 8.23 -16.60
C GLN A 200 -7.70 9.37 -16.35
N ARG A 201 -8.24 10.58 -16.13
CA ARG A 201 -7.43 11.81 -15.91
C ARG A 201 -7.65 12.46 -14.55
N SER A 202 -8.74 12.12 -13.82
CA SER A 202 -8.98 12.65 -12.46
C SER A 202 -8.26 11.81 -11.43
N GLU A 203 -7.38 12.41 -10.65
CA GLU A 203 -6.62 11.73 -9.61
C GLU A 203 -7.53 11.24 -8.49
N THR A 204 -7.32 10.00 -8.06
CA THR A 204 -7.97 9.40 -6.90
C THR A 204 -7.12 9.67 -5.66
N GLN A 205 -7.73 10.20 -4.60
CA GLN A 205 -7.02 10.58 -3.37
C GLN A 205 -6.88 9.41 -2.37
N VAL A 206 -7.45 8.27 -2.65
CA VAL A 206 -7.51 7.10 -1.77
C VAL A 206 -7.16 5.81 -2.52
N SER A 207 -6.69 4.80 -1.81
CA SER A 207 -6.60 3.43 -2.32
C SER A 207 -7.76 2.62 -1.77
N VAL A 208 -8.58 2.04 -2.64
CA VAL A 208 -9.73 1.22 -2.25
C VAL A 208 -9.63 -0.16 -2.88
N GLN A 209 -9.49 -1.18 -2.03
CA GLN A 209 -9.31 -2.57 -2.45
C GLN A 209 -10.30 -3.46 -1.70
N LYS A 210 -11.03 -4.32 -2.40
CA LYS A 210 -11.86 -5.35 -1.76
C LYS A 210 -10.98 -6.31 -0.96
N LEU A 211 -11.45 -6.73 0.20
CA LEU A 211 -10.70 -7.68 1.02
C LEU A 211 -10.52 -9.01 0.29
N PRO A 212 -9.31 -9.61 0.34
CA PRO A 212 -9.08 -10.90 -0.29
C PRO A 212 -9.80 -12.01 0.48
N THR A 213 -10.76 -12.67 -0.17
CA THR A 213 -11.53 -13.80 0.36
C THR A 213 -11.65 -14.89 -0.70
N ASP A 214 -11.97 -16.10 -0.29
CA ASP A 214 -12.18 -17.21 -1.24
C ASP A 214 -13.43 -17.02 -2.11
N GLY A 215 -14.40 -16.23 -1.65
CA GLY A 215 -15.62 -15.88 -2.37
C GLY A 215 -15.64 -14.42 -2.82
N TYR A 216 -16.85 -13.87 -2.82
CA TYR A 216 -17.09 -12.44 -3.06
C TYR A 216 -17.33 -11.71 -1.75
N THR A 217 -16.86 -10.47 -1.70
CA THR A 217 -17.18 -9.54 -0.62
C THR A 217 -17.39 -8.14 -1.19
N ASP A 218 -18.28 -7.36 -0.59
CA ASP A 218 -18.41 -5.94 -0.84
C ASP A 218 -17.68 -5.09 0.20
N THR A 219 -17.07 -5.74 1.20
CA THR A 219 -16.18 -5.05 2.14
C THR A 219 -14.85 -4.75 1.46
N ALA A 220 -14.48 -3.48 1.47
CA ALA A 220 -13.19 -3.00 0.98
C ALA A 220 -12.41 -2.30 2.10
N SER A 221 -11.10 -2.32 2.02
CA SER A 221 -10.24 -1.40 2.74
C SER A 221 -10.16 -0.10 1.97
N ILE A 222 -10.13 1.02 2.69
CA ILE A 222 -9.88 2.35 2.13
C ILE A 222 -8.79 3.02 2.92
N MET A 223 -7.77 3.53 2.24
CA MET A 223 -6.59 4.17 2.83
C MET A 223 -6.28 5.48 2.14
N ALA A 224 -5.88 6.47 2.93
CA ALA A 224 -5.32 7.74 2.46
C ALA A 224 -4.13 8.14 3.31
N PHE A 225 -3.34 9.08 2.81
CA PHE A 225 -2.29 9.72 3.59
C PHE A 225 -2.46 11.23 3.61
N GLY A 226 -1.88 11.87 4.65
CA GLY A 226 -1.81 13.31 4.79
C GLY A 226 -0.40 13.77 5.15
N TYR A 227 0.06 14.85 4.51
CA TYR A 227 1.32 15.51 4.80
C TYR A 227 1.45 16.82 4.03
N ASN A 228 1.98 17.86 4.67
CA ASN A 228 2.37 19.10 4.01
C ASN A 228 3.76 19.55 4.53
N PRO A 229 4.81 19.53 3.68
CA PRO A 229 6.18 19.87 4.09
C PRO A 229 6.34 21.33 4.54
N PHE A 230 5.56 22.25 3.98
CA PHE A 230 5.64 23.69 4.31
C PHE A 230 5.00 23.97 5.66
N LEU A 231 3.83 23.39 5.92
CA LEU A 231 3.15 23.49 7.20
C LEU A 231 3.97 22.82 8.31
N ALA A 232 4.55 21.65 8.03
CA ALA A 232 5.42 20.93 8.95
C ALA A 232 6.72 21.69 9.24
N SER A 233 7.28 22.41 8.24
CA SER A 233 8.46 23.25 8.42
C SER A 233 8.16 24.51 9.22
N TRP A 234 6.97 25.10 9.05
CA TRP A 234 6.51 26.23 9.85
C TRP A 234 6.28 25.82 11.30
N SER A 235 5.60 24.69 11.52
CA SER A 235 5.35 24.13 12.84
C SER A 235 5.12 22.61 12.72
N PRO A 236 6.05 21.76 13.20
CA PRO A 236 5.84 20.32 13.23
C PRO A 236 4.56 19.90 13.97
N TYR A 237 4.18 20.64 15.01
CA TYR A 237 2.95 20.41 15.77
C TYR A 237 1.68 20.56 14.91
N HIS A 238 1.56 21.68 14.19
CA HIS A 238 0.43 21.92 13.28
C HIS A 238 0.51 21.01 12.05
N GLY A 239 1.70 20.82 11.49
CA GLY A 239 1.91 19.94 10.34
C GLY A 239 1.40 18.53 10.58
N ALA A 240 1.72 17.95 11.74
CA ALA A 240 1.25 16.63 12.13
C ALA A 240 -0.26 16.59 12.43
N ALA A 241 -0.80 17.65 13.07
CA ALA A 241 -2.24 17.75 13.29
C ALA A 241 -3.02 17.73 11.97
N TYR A 242 -2.58 18.52 10.99
CA TYR A 242 -3.21 18.58 9.67
C TYR A 242 -2.92 17.36 8.80
N ALA A 243 -1.83 16.62 9.02
CA ALA A 243 -1.61 15.33 8.38
C ALA A 243 -2.71 14.33 8.75
N VAL A 244 -3.11 14.28 10.03
CA VAL A 244 -4.23 13.45 10.50
C VAL A 244 -5.55 13.89 9.86
N VAL A 245 -5.81 15.20 9.83
CA VAL A 245 -7.05 15.76 9.26
C VAL A 245 -7.14 15.54 7.76
N ASP A 246 -6.06 15.73 7.01
CA ASP A 246 -6.02 15.54 5.56
C ASP A 246 -6.31 14.09 5.16
N ALA A 247 -5.68 13.12 5.82
CA ALA A 247 -5.98 11.71 5.59
C ALA A 247 -7.45 11.36 5.88
N ALA A 248 -8.03 11.91 6.98
CA ALA A 248 -9.44 11.69 7.29
C ALA A 248 -10.37 12.33 6.25
N ALA A 249 -10.09 13.56 5.82
CA ALA A 249 -10.89 14.26 4.82
C ALA A 249 -10.96 13.52 3.48
N LYS A 250 -9.82 12.97 3.02
CA LYS A 250 -9.74 12.15 1.80
C LYS A 250 -10.57 10.88 1.88
N VAL A 251 -10.51 10.18 3.01
CA VAL A 251 -11.31 8.96 3.25
C VAL A 251 -12.81 9.28 3.26
N VAL A 252 -13.20 10.38 3.89
CA VAL A 252 -14.60 10.85 3.95
C VAL A 252 -15.07 11.30 2.57
N ALA A 253 -14.26 12.05 1.81
CA ALA A 253 -14.60 12.50 0.47
C ALA A 253 -14.88 11.35 -0.50
N ALA A 254 -14.31 10.17 -0.25
CA ALA A 254 -14.53 8.96 -1.04
C ALA A 254 -15.67 8.06 -0.51
N GLY A 255 -16.40 8.45 0.55
CA GLY A 255 -17.61 7.78 1.00
C GLY A 255 -17.49 6.92 2.25
N ALA A 256 -16.29 6.84 2.87
CA ALA A 256 -16.15 6.10 4.10
C ALA A 256 -16.37 6.98 5.35
N ARG A 257 -16.61 6.35 6.48
CA ARG A 257 -16.73 7.03 7.77
C ARG A 257 -15.37 7.17 8.44
N TYR A 258 -15.07 8.35 8.98
CA TYR A 258 -13.81 8.62 9.69
C TYR A 258 -13.73 7.91 11.04
N ASP A 259 -14.85 7.78 11.76
CA ASP A 259 -14.93 7.36 13.16
C ASP A 259 -14.41 5.93 13.45
N LYS A 260 -14.18 5.14 12.41
CA LYS A 260 -13.60 3.79 12.49
C LYS A 260 -12.15 3.71 12.01
N MET A 261 -11.57 4.83 11.61
CA MET A 261 -10.19 4.85 11.11
C MET A 261 -9.18 4.45 12.17
N ARG A 262 -8.08 3.87 11.71
CA ARG A 262 -6.86 3.63 12.47
C ARG A 262 -5.71 4.26 11.72
N TYR A 263 -4.73 4.79 12.45
CA TYR A 263 -3.57 5.43 11.86
C TYR A 263 -2.30 4.60 12.03
N SER A 264 -1.41 4.74 11.06
CA SER A 264 0.00 4.41 11.18
C SER A 264 0.80 5.65 10.77
N TYR A 265 1.87 5.97 11.49
CA TYR A 265 2.66 7.16 11.22
C TYR A 265 4.03 6.80 10.67
N GLN A 266 4.48 7.56 9.66
CA GLN A 266 5.85 7.54 9.19
C GLN A 266 6.50 8.86 9.57
N GLU A 267 7.57 8.78 10.38
CA GLU A 267 8.35 9.94 10.77
C GLU A 267 9.71 9.94 10.10
N TYR A 268 10.14 11.13 9.64
CA TYR A 268 11.47 11.32 9.10
C TYR A 268 11.98 12.72 9.44
N PHE A 269 13.03 12.79 10.23
CA PHE A 269 13.60 14.04 10.73
C PHE A 269 15.08 14.12 10.40
N GLU A 270 15.64 15.35 10.46
CA GLU A 270 17.07 15.59 10.40
C GLU A 270 17.82 14.80 11.47
N ARG A 271 19.13 14.64 11.31
CA ARG A 271 19.99 14.00 12.31
C ARG A 271 19.87 14.72 13.65
N MET A 272 19.58 13.95 14.70
CA MET A 272 19.53 14.47 16.06
C MET A 272 20.91 14.91 16.55
N THR A 273 20.96 16.07 17.19
CA THR A 273 22.15 16.67 17.76
C THR A 273 21.99 16.86 19.26
N LYS A 274 22.98 17.50 19.92
CA LYS A 274 22.85 17.93 21.32
C LYS A 274 21.94 19.14 21.50
N SER A 275 21.50 19.77 20.42
CA SER A 275 20.59 20.93 20.47
C SER A 275 19.18 20.49 20.90
N PRO A 276 18.58 21.08 21.93
CA PRO A 276 17.20 20.81 22.30
C PRO A 276 16.19 21.08 21.17
N ARG A 277 16.51 21.96 20.24
CA ARG A 277 15.63 22.30 19.12
C ARG A 277 15.48 21.16 18.12
N THR A 278 16.52 20.35 17.87
CA THR A 278 16.39 19.18 16.98
C THR A 278 15.45 18.14 17.57
N TRP A 279 15.50 17.90 18.88
CA TRP A 279 14.57 17.03 19.60
C TRP A 279 13.17 17.61 19.75
N GLY A 280 13.03 18.93 19.71
CA GLY A 280 11.73 19.61 19.75
C GLY A 280 10.87 19.39 18.50
N LYS A 281 11.46 19.07 17.34
CA LYS A 281 10.72 18.82 16.10
C LYS A 281 9.90 17.53 16.18
N PRO A 282 10.49 16.34 16.43
CA PRO A 282 9.69 15.10 16.59
C PRO A 282 8.72 15.19 17.77
N LEU A 283 9.14 15.76 18.92
CA LEU A 283 8.23 15.96 20.04
C LEU A 283 7.01 16.80 19.66
N GLY A 284 7.22 17.92 18.93
CA GLY A 284 6.12 18.76 18.47
C GLY A 284 5.18 18.02 17.54
N ALA A 285 5.72 17.26 16.57
CA ALA A 285 4.92 16.47 15.63
C ALA A 285 4.08 15.40 16.35
N LEU A 286 4.69 14.63 17.25
CA LEU A 286 3.97 13.63 18.05
C LEU A 286 2.84 14.24 18.90
N LEU A 287 3.08 15.40 19.53
CA LEU A 287 2.05 16.08 20.32
C LEU A 287 0.88 16.57 19.44
N GLY A 288 1.18 17.06 18.22
CA GLY A 288 0.14 17.47 17.26
C GLY A 288 -0.73 16.30 16.82
N ALA A 289 -0.10 15.20 16.43
CA ALA A 289 -0.80 13.98 16.05
C ALA A 289 -1.61 13.39 17.22
N LEU A 290 -1.02 13.31 18.42
CA LEU A 290 -1.69 12.82 19.63
C LEU A 290 -2.94 13.65 19.96
N LYS A 291 -2.84 14.99 19.88
CA LYS A 291 -3.99 15.85 20.10
C LYS A 291 -5.15 15.50 19.16
N MET A 292 -4.87 15.34 17.88
CA MET A 292 -5.91 14.98 16.91
C MET A 292 -6.48 13.59 17.16
N GLN A 293 -5.64 12.60 17.50
CA GLN A 293 -6.11 11.27 17.87
C GLN A 293 -7.10 11.31 19.04
N VAL A 294 -6.75 12.03 20.10
CA VAL A 294 -7.59 12.14 21.29
C VAL A 294 -8.91 12.88 20.97
N GLU A 295 -8.82 14.03 20.30
CA GLU A 295 -10.00 14.86 20.03
C GLU A 295 -10.95 14.26 18.99
N LEU A 296 -10.42 13.59 17.95
CA LEU A 296 -11.24 12.91 16.95
C LEU A 296 -11.67 11.50 17.39
N GLY A 297 -11.01 10.92 18.40
CA GLY A 297 -11.26 9.55 18.86
C GLY A 297 -10.66 8.48 17.93
N LEU A 298 -9.55 8.79 17.27
CA LEU A 298 -8.93 7.96 16.23
C LEU A 298 -7.56 7.43 16.69
N PRO A 299 -7.44 6.16 17.09
CA PRO A 299 -6.18 5.61 17.58
C PRO A 299 -5.20 5.30 16.44
N SER A 300 -3.91 5.32 16.77
CA SER A 300 -2.86 4.74 15.93
C SER A 300 -2.50 3.34 16.38
N ILE A 301 -2.12 2.48 15.43
CA ILE A 301 -1.65 1.12 15.68
C ILE A 301 -0.13 1.05 15.87
N GLY A 302 0.58 2.09 15.45
CA GLY A 302 2.03 2.17 15.48
C GLY A 302 2.57 3.08 14.39
N GLY A 303 3.81 2.85 14.01
CA GLY A 303 4.48 3.60 12.97
C GLY A 303 5.95 3.24 12.88
N LYS A 304 6.68 4.03 12.12
CA LYS A 304 8.14 3.94 11.98
C LYS A 304 8.76 5.33 12.03
N ASP A 305 9.88 5.46 12.71
CA ASP A 305 10.64 6.70 12.77
C ASP A 305 12.06 6.54 12.20
N SER A 306 12.63 7.65 11.77
CA SER A 306 14.03 7.75 11.38
C SER A 306 14.53 9.18 11.61
N MET A 307 15.73 9.29 12.19
CA MET A 307 16.40 10.55 12.49
C MET A 307 17.69 10.68 11.66
N SER A 308 17.66 10.25 10.39
CA SER A 308 18.81 10.20 9.49
C SER A 308 18.71 11.16 8.29
N GLY A 309 17.73 12.05 8.29
CA GLY A 309 17.38 12.92 7.18
C GLY A 309 18.31 14.14 7.01
N THR A 310 19.61 13.96 7.16
CA THR A 310 20.63 14.99 6.91
C THR A 310 21.66 14.46 5.93
N PHE A 311 21.84 15.18 4.84
CA PHE A 311 22.94 14.98 3.88
C PHE A 311 23.73 16.28 3.74
N GLU A 312 24.98 16.29 4.19
CA GLU A 312 25.83 17.49 4.26
C GLU A 312 25.14 18.63 5.03
N GLN A 313 24.74 19.70 4.35
CA GLN A 313 24.02 20.86 4.89
C GLN A 313 22.51 20.81 4.64
N ILE A 314 22.04 19.82 3.92
CA ILE A 314 20.63 19.67 3.55
C ILE A 314 19.93 18.81 4.61
N ASN A 315 18.87 19.36 5.19
CA ASN A 315 17.98 18.65 6.09
C ASN A 315 16.64 18.43 5.40
N VAL A 316 16.05 17.25 5.61
CA VAL A 316 14.65 17.01 5.22
C VAL A 316 13.72 17.93 6.00
N PRO A 317 12.60 18.37 5.42
CA PRO A 317 11.51 18.98 6.19
C PRO A 317 11.08 18.06 7.31
N PRO A 318 10.70 18.58 8.50
CA PRO A 318 10.12 17.74 9.55
C PRO A 318 8.94 16.96 9.00
N MET A 319 8.96 15.64 9.10
CA MET A 319 7.90 14.80 8.55
C MET A 319 7.29 13.91 9.62
N LEU A 320 5.98 14.08 9.82
CA LEU A 320 5.09 13.06 10.34
C LEU A 320 3.97 12.92 9.30
N MET A 321 4.03 11.85 8.54
CA MET A 321 3.00 11.50 7.56
C MET A 321 2.00 10.57 8.23
N ALA A 322 0.72 10.88 8.11
CA ALA A 322 -0.37 10.09 8.66
C ALA A 322 -1.00 9.21 7.58
N PHE A 323 -0.92 7.89 7.75
CA PHE A 323 -1.66 6.93 6.93
C PHE A 323 -2.90 6.51 7.70
N GLY A 324 -4.09 6.86 7.17
CA GLY A 324 -5.37 6.52 7.76
C GLY A 324 -6.04 5.39 6.98
N ILE A 325 -6.44 4.32 7.65
CA ILE A 325 -7.13 3.18 7.05
C ILE A 325 -8.43 2.86 7.78
N THR A 326 -9.46 2.47 7.03
CA THR A 326 -10.71 1.93 7.55
C THR A 326 -11.31 0.93 6.55
N THR A 327 -12.49 0.39 6.87
CA THR A 327 -13.29 -0.41 5.96
C THR A 327 -14.48 0.37 5.43
N VAL A 328 -14.91 0.02 4.22
CA VAL A 328 -16.07 0.62 3.55
C VAL A 328 -16.80 -0.45 2.73
N ASP A 329 -18.09 -0.27 2.52
CA ASP A 329 -18.84 -1.01 1.51
C ASP A 329 -18.46 -0.46 0.12
N ALA A 330 -17.99 -1.32 -0.78
CA ALA A 330 -17.55 -0.93 -2.12
C ALA A 330 -18.65 -0.20 -2.92
N GLY A 331 -19.92 -0.53 -2.68
CA GLY A 331 -21.06 0.13 -3.32
C GLY A 331 -21.32 1.57 -2.87
N ARG A 332 -20.69 2.00 -1.77
CA ARG A 332 -20.79 3.38 -1.26
C ARG A 332 -19.63 4.28 -1.68
N VAL A 333 -18.60 3.70 -2.30
CA VAL A 333 -17.41 4.45 -2.70
C VAL A 333 -17.72 5.31 -3.92
N ILE A 334 -17.35 6.58 -3.84
CA ILE A 334 -17.43 7.54 -4.95
C ILE A 334 -16.04 7.97 -5.39
N SER A 335 -15.91 8.31 -6.67
CA SER A 335 -14.67 8.83 -7.25
C SER A 335 -14.66 10.36 -7.28
N THR A 336 -13.49 10.92 -7.57
CA THR A 336 -13.27 12.38 -7.52
C THR A 336 -13.83 13.12 -8.74
N ASP A 337 -13.99 12.46 -9.90
CA ASP A 337 -14.41 13.08 -11.15
C ASP A 337 -15.89 13.54 -11.13
N PHE A 338 -16.19 14.70 -11.69
CA PHE A 338 -17.56 15.16 -11.88
C PHE A 338 -18.38 14.19 -12.72
N LYS A 339 -19.66 13.97 -12.35
CA LYS A 339 -20.51 12.91 -12.93
C LYS A 339 -21.43 13.40 -14.03
N LYS A 340 -21.98 14.60 -13.88
CA LYS A 340 -22.99 15.10 -14.83
C LYS A 340 -23.06 16.63 -14.81
N ALA A 341 -23.24 17.22 -15.99
CA ALA A 341 -23.50 18.66 -16.11
C ALA A 341 -24.85 19.07 -15.47
N GLY A 342 -24.88 20.26 -14.89
CA GLY A 342 -26.03 20.83 -14.22
C GLY A 342 -26.18 20.46 -12.75
N HIS A 343 -25.24 19.72 -12.17
CA HIS A 343 -25.18 19.47 -10.74
C HIS A 343 -24.56 20.68 -10.02
N SER A 344 -24.93 20.86 -8.75
CA SER A 344 -24.37 21.91 -7.90
C SER A 344 -23.00 21.52 -7.34
N ILE A 345 -22.09 22.48 -7.25
CA ILE A 345 -20.77 22.32 -6.63
C ILE A 345 -20.76 23.09 -5.31
N TYR A 346 -20.43 22.41 -4.24
CA TYR A 346 -20.32 23.00 -2.91
C TYR A 346 -18.91 22.82 -2.34
N LEU A 347 -18.50 23.80 -1.54
CA LEU A 347 -17.39 23.66 -0.60
C LEU A 347 -17.95 23.40 0.79
N VAL A 348 -17.73 22.21 1.35
CA VAL A 348 -17.98 21.95 2.77
C VAL A 348 -16.76 22.44 3.53
N ARG A 349 -16.86 23.67 4.06
CA ARG A 349 -15.73 24.43 4.61
C ARG A 349 -15.37 24.00 6.01
N HIS A 350 -14.07 23.85 6.26
CA HIS A 350 -13.48 23.83 7.58
C HIS A 350 -12.69 25.11 7.82
N THR A 351 -12.91 25.77 8.93
CA THR A 351 -12.18 26.97 9.36
C THR A 351 -11.34 26.63 10.58
N PRO A 352 -10.03 26.85 10.56
CA PRO A 352 -9.16 26.69 11.71
C PRO A 352 -9.57 27.59 12.89
N LEU A 353 -9.19 27.18 14.11
CA LEU A 353 -9.24 28.03 15.29
C LEU A 353 -8.25 29.19 15.19
N GLU A 354 -8.39 30.23 16.04
CA GLU A 354 -7.50 31.40 16.06
C GLU A 354 -6.01 31.06 16.22
N ASN A 355 -5.71 29.95 16.89
CA ASN A 355 -4.35 29.43 17.03
C ASN A 355 -3.91 28.53 15.88
N HIS A 356 -4.60 28.57 14.76
CA HIS A 356 -4.36 27.76 13.55
C HIS A 356 -4.54 26.24 13.72
N MET A 357 -5.00 25.75 14.86
CA MET A 357 -5.32 24.34 15.05
C MET A 357 -6.67 23.99 14.41
N PRO A 358 -6.85 22.70 14.00
CA PRO A 358 -8.15 22.26 13.50
C PRO A 358 -9.27 22.43 14.52
N ASP A 359 -10.42 22.93 14.09
CA ASP A 359 -11.66 22.83 14.88
C ASP A 359 -12.22 21.42 14.73
N THR A 360 -11.88 20.55 15.66
CA THR A 360 -12.29 19.15 15.66
C THR A 360 -13.80 18.94 15.81
N GLY A 361 -14.48 19.89 16.48
CA GLY A 361 -15.93 19.88 16.57
C GLY A 361 -16.61 20.15 15.22
N ALA A 362 -16.11 21.15 14.48
CA ALA A 362 -16.57 21.43 13.12
C ALA A 362 -16.24 20.28 12.16
N LEU A 363 -15.00 19.75 12.22
CA LEU A 363 -14.60 18.60 11.39
C LEU A 363 -15.52 17.39 11.57
N LYS A 364 -15.84 17.00 12.81
CA LYS A 364 -16.76 15.89 13.07
C LYS A 364 -18.12 16.11 12.41
N ARG A 365 -18.70 17.29 12.58
CA ARG A 365 -20.00 17.63 11.97
C ARG A 365 -19.94 17.60 10.45
N ASN A 366 -18.89 18.16 9.87
CA ASN A 366 -18.68 18.19 8.41
C ASN A 366 -18.51 16.78 7.84
N PHE A 367 -17.68 15.95 8.46
CA PHE A 367 -17.40 14.59 8.04
C PHE A 367 -18.64 13.69 8.15
N ASP A 368 -19.40 13.79 9.25
CA ASP A 368 -20.65 13.05 9.42
C ASP A 368 -21.69 13.48 8.37
N PHE A 369 -21.79 14.79 8.10
CA PHE A 369 -22.68 15.30 7.04
C PHE A 369 -22.31 14.77 5.67
N VAL A 370 -21.03 14.89 5.24
CA VAL A 370 -20.57 14.44 3.94
C VAL A 370 -20.79 12.92 3.78
N SER A 371 -20.39 12.12 4.77
CA SER A 371 -20.60 10.67 4.73
C SER A 371 -22.08 10.29 4.59
N SER A 372 -22.98 10.98 5.32
CA SER A 372 -24.41 10.73 5.26
C SER A 372 -25.02 11.19 3.92
N ALA A 373 -24.53 12.29 3.36
CA ALA A 373 -24.99 12.80 2.07
C ALA A 373 -24.53 11.91 0.89
N ILE A 374 -23.34 11.30 1.00
CA ILE A 374 -22.88 10.28 0.04
C ILE A 374 -23.75 9.01 0.18
N GLU A 375 -23.97 8.53 1.40
CA GLU A 375 -24.80 7.33 1.65
C GLU A 375 -26.23 7.48 1.12
N SER A 376 -26.79 8.70 1.17
CA SER A 376 -28.13 8.99 0.64
C SER A 376 -28.13 9.26 -0.88
N GLY A 377 -26.98 9.27 -1.57
CA GLY A 377 -26.85 9.56 -3.00
C GLY A 377 -27.00 11.04 -3.38
N LYS A 378 -27.00 11.96 -2.39
CA LYS A 378 -27.03 13.40 -2.67
C LYS A 378 -25.69 13.90 -3.19
N ILE A 379 -24.58 13.48 -2.56
CA ILE A 379 -23.22 13.74 -3.02
C ILE A 379 -22.76 12.56 -3.86
N VAL A 380 -22.28 12.83 -5.07
CA VAL A 380 -21.89 11.81 -6.06
C VAL A 380 -20.40 11.88 -6.44
N SER A 381 -19.71 12.95 -6.06
CA SER A 381 -18.28 13.17 -6.27
C SER A 381 -17.73 14.04 -5.15
N GLY A 382 -16.49 13.80 -4.74
CA GLY A 382 -15.86 14.53 -3.64
C GLY A 382 -14.35 14.60 -3.78
N TYR A 383 -13.76 15.75 -3.41
CA TYR A 383 -12.33 16.00 -3.40
C TYR A 383 -11.94 16.75 -2.12
N ALA A 384 -11.09 16.15 -1.30
CA ALA A 384 -10.55 16.84 -0.12
C ALA A 384 -9.56 17.92 -0.55
N VAL A 385 -9.74 19.14 -0.05
CA VAL A 385 -8.90 20.29 -0.41
C VAL A 385 -7.49 20.09 0.14
N GLY A 386 -6.51 20.07 -0.76
CA GLY A 386 -5.10 19.87 -0.48
C GLY A 386 -4.26 21.13 -0.65
N PHE A 387 -2.99 20.93 -1.00
CA PHE A 387 -2.02 22.01 -1.15
C PHE A 387 -2.38 23.02 -2.25
N GLY A 388 -2.99 22.58 -3.35
CA GLY A 388 -3.39 23.45 -4.46
C GLY A 388 -4.72 24.18 -4.26
N GLY A 389 -5.33 24.09 -3.08
CA GLY A 389 -6.60 24.76 -2.77
C GLY A 389 -7.80 24.22 -3.52
N VAL A 390 -8.89 24.99 -3.52
CA VAL A 390 -10.11 24.68 -4.27
C VAL A 390 -9.86 24.69 -5.79
N ALA A 391 -8.91 25.49 -6.25
CA ALA A 391 -8.49 25.54 -7.66
C ALA A 391 -7.95 24.20 -8.18
N GLU A 392 -7.14 23.50 -7.38
CA GLU A 392 -6.71 22.12 -7.67
C GLU A 392 -7.90 21.17 -7.74
N ALA A 393 -8.78 21.21 -6.73
CA ALA A 393 -9.94 20.34 -6.64
C ALA A 393 -10.83 20.48 -7.89
N LEU A 394 -11.24 21.71 -8.25
CA LEU A 394 -12.11 21.97 -9.40
C LEU A 394 -11.49 21.48 -10.71
N ALA A 395 -10.19 21.76 -10.93
CA ALA A 395 -9.52 21.31 -12.15
C ALA A 395 -9.42 19.79 -12.23
N LYS A 396 -8.94 19.13 -11.17
CA LYS A 396 -8.76 17.67 -11.16
C LYS A 396 -10.10 16.91 -11.21
N MET A 397 -11.16 17.41 -10.60
CA MET A 397 -12.51 16.84 -10.71
C MET A 397 -13.06 16.94 -12.13
N SER A 398 -12.71 17.98 -12.88
CA SER A 398 -13.18 18.19 -14.26
C SER A 398 -12.52 17.26 -15.28
N PHE A 399 -11.27 16.85 -15.09
CA PHE A 399 -10.47 16.19 -16.14
C PHE A 399 -11.01 14.83 -16.58
N GLY A 400 -11.46 13.99 -15.66
CA GLY A 400 -11.73 12.57 -15.90
C GLY A 400 -12.90 12.31 -16.86
N ASN A 401 -13.96 13.10 -16.78
CA ASN A 401 -15.11 13.00 -17.65
C ASN A 401 -15.22 14.13 -18.68
N GLY A 402 -14.31 15.11 -18.63
CA GLY A 402 -14.38 16.29 -19.49
C GLY A 402 -15.60 17.17 -19.15
N ILE A 403 -16.05 17.14 -17.89
CA ILE A 403 -17.16 17.96 -17.40
C ILE A 403 -16.58 19.22 -16.77
N GLY A 404 -16.91 20.37 -17.36
CA GLY A 404 -16.47 21.65 -16.86
C GLY A 404 -17.27 22.12 -15.64
N ALA A 405 -16.98 23.36 -15.25
CA ALA A 405 -17.73 24.04 -14.19
C ALA A 405 -17.76 25.54 -14.42
N ASP A 406 -18.80 26.18 -13.90
CA ASP A 406 -18.93 27.64 -13.79
C ASP A 406 -19.12 27.98 -12.32
N VAL A 407 -18.16 28.69 -11.73
CA VAL A 407 -18.08 28.96 -10.29
C VAL A 407 -17.69 30.41 -9.98
N GLU A 408 -18.21 30.91 -8.88
CA GLU A 408 -17.87 32.22 -8.30
C GLU A 408 -17.14 31.97 -6.97
N VAL A 409 -15.84 32.26 -6.91
CA VAL A 409 -14.99 31.97 -5.74
C VAL A 409 -13.95 33.08 -5.58
N ASP A 410 -13.79 33.61 -4.37
CA ASP A 410 -12.73 34.58 -4.10
C ASP A 410 -11.33 33.95 -4.19
N GLU A 411 -10.33 34.78 -4.45
CA GLU A 411 -8.95 34.32 -4.72
C GLU A 411 -8.32 33.60 -3.52
N ALA A 412 -8.61 34.02 -2.29
CA ALA A 412 -8.09 33.36 -1.10
C ALA A 412 -8.67 31.95 -0.97
N THR A 413 -9.97 31.79 -1.12
CA THR A 413 -10.63 30.47 -1.13
C THR A 413 -10.08 29.56 -2.25
N LEU A 414 -9.75 30.13 -3.43
CA LEU A 414 -9.23 29.34 -4.54
C LEU A 414 -7.86 28.72 -4.23
N PHE A 415 -6.94 29.47 -3.65
CA PHE A 415 -5.54 29.06 -3.60
C PHE A 415 -5.02 28.73 -2.19
N ASP A 416 -5.70 29.16 -1.13
CA ASP A 416 -5.25 28.89 0.23
C ASP A 416 -5.47 27.43 0.63
N ASN A 417 -4.61 26.94 1.52
CA ASN A 417 -4.62 25.56 2.00
C ASN A 417 -5.77 25.35 3.02
N SER A 418 -6.95 24.99 2.55
CA SER A 418 -8.13 24.79 3.38
C SER A 418 -8.29 23.32 3.81
N TYR A 419 -7.28 22.77 4.51
CA TYR A 419 -7.31 21.38 4.96
C TYR A 419 -8.53 21.06 5.85
N GLY A 420 -9.10 19.87 5.61
CA GLY A 420 -10.35 19.46 6.25
C GLY A 420 -11.61 19.91 5.51
N SER A 421 -11.49 20.83 4.55
CA SER A 421 -12.57 21.19 3.63
C SER A 421 -12.67 20.17 2.48
N ILE A 422 -13.89 20.01 1.94
CA ILE A 422 -14.17 19.06 0.85
C ILE A 422 -14.99 19.76 -0.23
N VAL A 423 -14.52 19.74 -1.48
CA VAL A 423 -15.34 20.12 -2.64
C VAL A 423 -16.18 18.93 -3.03
N VAL A 424 -17.49 19.15 -3.22
CA VAL A 424 -18.43 18.07 -3.53
C VAL A 424 -19.36 18.46 -4.69
N GLU A 425 -19.69 17.46 -5.52
CA GLU A 425 -20.76 17.56 -6.52
C GLU A 425 -22.04 16.97 -5.92
N SER A 426 -23.13 17.74 -5.97
CA SER A 426 -24.41 17.35 -5.41
C SER A 426 -25.54 17.36 -6.44
N THR A 427 -26.36 16.30 -6.43
CA THR A 427 -27.55 16.17 -7.28
C THR A 427 -28.74 17.01 -6.79
N GLU A 428 -28.70 17.44 -5.52
CA GLU A 428 -29.75 18.22 -4.85
C GLU A 428 -29.11 19.36 -4.03
N PRO A 429 -29.84 20.42 -3.70
CA PRO A 429 -29.37 21.46 -2.79
C PRO A 429 -28.99 20.88 -1.42
N LEU A 430 -27.82 21.31 -0.92
CA LEU A 430 -27.33 20.92 0.41
C LEU A 430 -27.76 21.96 1.45
N ASP A 431 -28.57 21.55 2.43
CA ASP A 431 -28.97 22.38 3.57
C ASP A 431 -28.06 22.06 4.76
N PHE A 432 -26.89 22.65 4.76
CA PHE A 432 -25.88 22.48 5.82
C PHE A 432 -25.08 23.77 5.99
N PRO A 433 -24.93 24.30 7.21
CA PRO A 433 -24.34 25.63 7.44
C PRO A 433 -22.90 25.81 6.90
N ALA A 434 -22.12 24.73 6.82
CA ALA A 434 -20.76 24.76 6.31
C ALA A 434 -20.67 24.46 4.80
N ALA A 435 -21.78 24.17 4.12
CA ALA A 435 -21.82 23.93 2.68
C ALA A 435 -22.07 25.23 1.92
N GLU A 436 -21.03 25.76 1.30
CA GLU A 436 -21.08 26.98 0.49
C GLU A 436 -21.26 26.60 -0.98
N LEU A 437 -22.30 27.11 -1.64
CA LEU A 437 -22.49 26.92 -3.06
C LEU A 437 -21.43 27.71 -3.83
N LEU A 438 -20.63 27.03 -4.64
CA LEU A 438 -19.62 27.65 -5.50
C LEU A 438 -20.15 27.90 -6.92
N GLY A 439 -21.03 27.05 -7.43
CA GLY A 439 -21.56 27.11 -8.79
C GLY A 439 -22.09 25.76 -9.26
N HIS A 440 -21.95 25.49 -10.55
CA HIS A 440 -22.51 24.31 -11.19
C HIS A 440 -21.55 23.65 -12.17
N THR A 441 -21.69 22.36 -12.36
CA THR A 441 -21.00 21.61 -13.42
C THR A 441 -21.59 21.92 -14.79
N GLU A 442 -20.74 21.98 -15.82
CA GLU A 442 -21.09 22.33 -17.19
C GLU A 442 -20.71 21.22 -18.17
N ALA A 443 -21.50 21.09 -19.27
CA ALA A 443 -21.21 20.12 -20.32
C ALA A 443 -20.02 20.50 -21.20
N GLU A 444 -19.62 21.77 -21.18
CA GLU A 444 -18.48 22.26 -21.95
C GLU A 444 -17.18 21.88 -21.24
N GLU A 445 -16.18 21.43 -22.01
CA GLU A 445 -14.84 21.05 -21.48
C GLU A 445 -14.01 22.30 -21.14
N SER A 446 -14.54 23.11 -20.23
CA SER A 446 -13.90 24.35 -19.75
C SER A 446 -14.21 24.61 -18.27
N LEU A 447 -13.27 25.17 -17.55
CA LEU A 447 -13.48 25.69 -16.21
C LEU A 447 -13.62 27.21 -16.28
N THR A 448 -14.78 27.71 -15.90
CA THR A 448 -15.06 29.14 -15.79
C THR A 448 -15.03 29.53 -14.33
N ILE A 449 -14.17 30.45 -13.94
CA ILE A 449 -14.04 30.96 -12.56
C ILE A 449 -14.18 32.48 -12.63
N ASN A 450 -15.16 33.05 -11.93
CA ASN A 450 -15.41 34.50 -11.89
C ASN A 450 -15.53 35.10 -13.32
N GLY A 451 -16.14 34.37 -14.25
CA GLY A 451 -16.29 34.76 -15.64
C GLY A 451 -15.06 34.54 -16.54
N GLU A 452 -13.91 34.14 -16.01
CA GLU A 452 -12.73 33.81 -16.82
C GLU A 452 -12.74 32.34 -17.21
N LYS A 453 -12.85 32.08 -18.52
CA LYS A 453 -12.99 30.74 -19.08
C LYS A 453 -11.65 30.14 -19.50
N MET A 454 -11.38 28.92 -19.05
CA MET A 454 -10.13 28.18 -19.29
C MET A 454 -10.43 26.79 -19.84
N PRO A 455 -9.90 26.39 -21.02
CA PRO A 455 -10.08 25.03 -21.55
C PRO A 455 -9.45 23.97 -20.64
N LEU A 456 -10.16 22.85 -20.40
CA LEU A 456 -9.67 21.76 -19.55
C LEU A 456 -8.36 21.16 -20.09
N GLU A 457 -8.21 21.05 -21.40
CA GLU A 457 -6.97 20.49 -21.99
C GLU A 457 -5.73 21.36 -21.71
N GLU A 458 -5.89 22.68 -21.64
CA GLU A 458 -4.80 23.58 -21.26
C GLU A 458 -4.40 23.39 -19.79
N LEU A 459 -5.40 23.31 -18.90
CA LEU A 459 -5.19 23.06 -17.47
C LEU A 459 -4.56 21.67 -17.22
N TYR A 460 -5.05 20.65 -17.93
CA TYR A 460 -4.51 19.31 -17.83
C TYR A 460 -3.07 19.22 -18.31
N ARG A 461 -2.74 19.90 -19.41
CA ARG A 461 -1.37 19.96 -19.91
C ARG A 461 -0.43 20.62 -18.89
N ALA A 462 -0.81 21.76 -18.29
CA ALA A 462 -0.04 22.40 -17.24
C ALA A 462 0.21 21.47 -16.06
N ASN A 463 -0.78 20.60 -15.71
CA ASN A 463 -0.68 19.67 -14.60
C ASN A 463 0.19 18.44 -14.89
N THR A 464 0.44 18.08 -16.17
CA THR A 464 1.13 16.83 -16.53
C THR A 464 2.48 17.03 -17.22
N GLU A 465 2.68 18.15 -17.94
CA GLU A 465 3.81 18.33 -18.88
C GLU A 465 5.19 18.31 -18.19
N ARG A 466 5.28 18.81 -16.96
CA ARG A 466 6.55 18.96 -16.27
C ARG A 466 7.24 17.62 -15.98
N PHE A 467 6.50 16.58 -15.65
CA PHE A 467 7.06 15.25 -15.42
C PHE A 467 7.06 14.34 -16.65
N ALA A 468 6.46 14.76 -17.76
CA ALA A 468 6.37 13.95 -18.96
C ALA A 468 7.75 13.57 -19.56
N THR A 469 8.81 14.33 -19.28
CA THR A 469 10.17 14.02 -19.73
C THR A 469 10.88 12.97 -18.85
N VAL A 470 10.46 12.83 -17.58
CA VAL A 470 11.04 11.89 -16.61
C VAL A 470 10.17 10.63 -16.50
N TYR A 471 8.87 10.84 -16.42
CA TYR A 471 7.85 9.80 -16.33
C TYR A 471 6.80 10.03 -17.41
N PRO A 472 7.05 9.62 -18.66
CA PRO A 472 6.08 9.78 -19.75
C PRO A 472 4.84 8.92 -19.48
N ASP A 473 3.66 9.53 -19.60
CA ASP A 473 2.37 8.85 -19.45
C ASP A 473 1.97 8.03 -20.69
N LYS A 474 2.75 8.13 -21.75
CA LYS A 474 2.53 7.43 -23.02
C LYS A 474 3.79 6.70 -23.43
N GLY A 475 3.66 5.41 -23.64
CA GLY A 475 4.71 4.63 -24.29
C GLY A 475 4.93 5.14 -25.74
N ILE A 476 6.19 5.14 -26.16
CA ILE A 476 6.50 5.37 -27.59
C ILE A 476 6.06 4.14 -28.34
N ASN A 477 4.84 4.14 -28.87
CA ASN A 477 4.36 3.05 -29.71
C ASN A 477 4.62 3.38 -31.18
N HIS A 478 5.64 2.77 -31.74
CA HIS A 478 5.96 2.85 -33.16
C HIS A 478 5.31 1.73 -33.99
N ALA A 479 4.49 0.88 -33.36
CA ALA A 479 3.80 -0.15 -34.09
C ALA A 479 2.79 0.47 -35.09
N PRO A 480 2.76 0.04 -36.33
CA PRO A 480 1.72 0.49 -37.26
C PRO A 480 0.35 0.13 -36.68
N VAL A 481 -0.63 1.01 -36.88
CA VAL A 481 -2.03 0.68 -36.55
C VAL A 481 -2.39 -0.57 -37.35
N MET A 482 -2.59 -1.68 -36.63
CA MET A 482 -3.03 -2.91 -37.28
C MET A 482 -4.50 -2.74 -37.65
N GLU A 483 -4.87 -3.10 -38.88
CA GLU A 483 -6.27 -3.23 -39.26
C GLU A 483 -6.96 -4.19 -38.27
N ALA A 484 -8.22 -3.89 -37.95
CA ALA A 484 -8.98 -4.73 -37.04
C ALA A 484 -8.94 -6.19 -37.55
N MET A 485 -8.49 -7.08 -36.70
CA MET A 485 -8.52 -8.51 -37.03
C MET A 485 -9.97 -8.91 -37.28
N PRO A 486 -10.24 -9.68 -38.35
CA PRO A 486 -11.60 -10.19 -38.57
C PRO A 486 -12.04 -10.95 -37.30
N ALA A 487 -13.29 -10.79 -36.93
CA ALA A 487 -13.87 -11.45 -35.77
C ALA A 487 -13.46 -12.93 -35.75
N LEU A 488 -12.86 -13.37 -34.65
CA LEU A 488 -12.50 -14.77 -34.43
C LEU A 488 -13.75 -15.61 -34.68
N ARG A 489 -13.64 -16.60 -35.57
CA ARG A 489 -14.72 -17.59 -35.76
C ARG A 489 -14.97 -18.20 -34.37
N SER A 490 -16.24 -18.38 -34.01
CA SER A 490 -16.62 -19.09 -32.80
C SER A 490 -15.90 -20.45 -32.78
N PHE A 491 -14.99 -20.63 -31.83
CA PHE A 491 -14.33 -21.90 -31.62
C PHE A 491 -15.24 -22.76 -30.73
N THR A 492 -15.64 -23.92 -31.22
CA THR A 492 -16.35 -24.90 -30.40
C THR A 492 -15.31 -25.92 -29.94
N TYR A 493 -15.18 -26.08 -28.63
CA TYR A 493 -14.33 -27.10 -28.04
C TYR A 493 -14.75 -28.49 -28.53
N PRO A 494 -13.83 -29.28 -29.15
CA PRO A 494 -14.20 -30.56 -29.76
C PRO A 494 -14.30 -31.72 -28.77
N GLY A 495 -13.90 -31.52 -27.51
CA GLY A 495 -13.95 -32.55 -26.47
C GLY A 495 -15.35 -32.72 -25.84
N GLU A 496 -15.50 -33.70 -24.96
CA GLU A 496 -16.70 -33.90 -24.21
C GLU A 496 -16.94 -32.74 -23.23
N ALA A 497 -18.19 -32.28 -23.13
CA ALA A 497 -18.56 -31.23 -22.17
C ALA A 497 -18.46 -31.78 -20.73
N VAL A 498 -17.70 -31.10 -19.91
CA VAL A 498 -17.54 -31.42 -18.49
C VAL A 498 -18.21 -30.33 -17.66
N GLU A 499 -19.20 -30.67 -16.87
CA GLU A 499 -19.99 -29.73 -16.07
C GLU A 499 -19.09 -29.01 -15.04
N ARG A 500 -18.17 -29.73 -14.42
CA ARG A 500 -17.24 -29.17 -13.43
C ARG A 500 -15.81 -29.65 -13.72
N PRO A 501 -15.07 -28.95 -14.59
CA PRO A 501 -13.72 -29.36 -14.94
C PRO A 501 -12.76 -29.25 -13.75
N VAL A 502 -11.87 -30.23 -13.63
CA VAL A 502 -10.80 -30.22 -12.63
C VAL A 502 -9.61 -29.49 -13.25
N VAL A 503 -9.14 -28.46 -12.58
CA VAL A 503 -7.96 -27.65 -12.95
C VAL A 503 -6.83 -27.98 -12.01
N PHE A 504 -5.67 -28.34 -12.53
CA PHE A 504 -4.46 -28.56 -11.75
C PHE A 504 -3.44 -27.44 -11.96
N ILE A 505 -3.00 -26.85 -10.84
CA ILE A 505 -2.00 -25.76 -10.80
C ILE A 505 -0.83 -26.21 -9.94
N PRO A 506 0.31 -26.64 -10.52
CA PRO A 506 1.53 -26.85 -9.76
C PRO A 506 2.11 -25.50 -9.32
N VAL A 507 2.56 -25.43 -8.08
CA VAL A 507 3.20 -24.25 -7.50
C VAL A 507 4.68 -24.53 -7.38
N PHE A 508 5.46 -23.99 -8.31
CA PHE A 508 6.91 -24.11 -8.33
C PHE A 508 7.59 -23.02 -7.49
N PRO A 509 8.85 -23.21 -7.10
CA PRO A 509 9.65 -22.10 -6.57
C PRO A 509 9.61 -20.91 -7.53
N GLY A 510 9.18 -19.75 -7.04
CA GLY A 510 8.98 -18.55 -7.85
C GLY A 510 7.55 -18.34 -8.40
N SER A 511 6.65 -19.33 -8.34
CA SER A 511 5.22 -19.11 -8.66
C SER A 511 4.60 -18.13 -7.70
N ASN A 512 3.86 -17.14 -8.21
CA ASN A 512 3.22 -16.08 -7.42
C ASN A 512 1.72 -15.94 -7.70
N CYS A 513 1.28 -16.15 -8.94
CA CYS A 513 -0.10 -15.91 -9.37
C CYS A 513 -1.04 -17.11 -9.13
N ASP A 514 -0.65 -18.08 -8.31
CA ASP A 514 -1.39 -19.31 -8.06
C ASP A 514 -2.77 -19.06 -7.41
N TYR A 515 -2.84 -18.14 -6.44
CA TYR A 515 -4.12 -17.81 -5.79
C TYR A 515 -5.09 -17.10 -6.74
N ASP A 516 -4.62 -16.13 -7.52
CA ASP A 516 -5.45 -15.37 -8.43
C ASP A 516 -5.93 -16.24 -9.59
N THR A 517 -5.04 -17.08 -10.12
CA THR A 517 -5.36 -18.06 -11.15
C THR A 517 -6.41 -19.06 -10.62
N ALA A 518 -6.20 -19.62 -9.44
CA ALA A 518 -7.15 -20.52 -8.81
C ALA A 518 -8.52 -19.86 -8.58
N LYS A 519 -8.54 -18.60 -8.14
CA LYS A 519 -9.76 -17.81 -7.93
C LYS A 519 -10.51 -17.60 -9.24
N ALA A 520 -9.82 -17.29 -10.34
CA ALA A 520 -10.42 -17.10 -11.65
C ALA A 520 -11.12 -18.39 -12.14
N PHE A 521 -10.47 -19.54 -12.01
CA PHE A 521 -11.06 -20.82 -12.40
C PHE A 521 -12.23 -21.24 -11.50
N ARG A 522 -12.15 -21.03 -10.19
CA ARG A 522 -13.27 -21.29 -9.27
C ARG A 522 -14.48 -20.43 -9.59
N ARG A 523 -14.29 -19.16 -9.94
CA ARG A 523 -15.35 -18.25 -10.40
C ARG A 523 -16.00 -18.72 -11.69
N ALA A 524 -15.24 -19.36 -12.57
CA ALA A 524 -15.76 -19.98 -13.79
C ALA A 524 -16.46 -21.35 -13.53
N GLY A 525 -16.55 -21.82 -12.28
CA GLY A 525 -17.23 -23.04 -11.91
C GLY A 525 -16.33 -24.29 -11.85
N ALA A 526 -15.02 -24.15 -12.02
CA ALA A 526 -14.09 -25.28 -11.97
C ALA A 526 -13.76 -25.75 -10.55
N GLU A 527 -13.39 -27.01 -10.39
CA GLU A 527 -12.69 -27.53 -9.22
C GLU A 527 -11.18 -27.29 -9.41
N VAL A 528 -10.54 -26.59 -8.46
CA VAL A 528 -9.10 -26.27 -8.57
C VAL A 528 -8.32 -27.04 -7.52
N ARG A 529 -7.28 -27.72 -7.97
CA ARG A 529 -6.28 -28.42 -7.14
C ARG A 529 -4.94 -27.77 -7.35
N SER A 530 -4.31 -27.31 -6.27
CA SER A 530 -2.97 -26.71 -6.30
C SER A 530 -2.06 -27.53 -5.41
N GLU A 531 -0.86 -27.85 -5.90
CA GLU A 531 0.14 -28.59 -5.15
C GLU A 531 1.51 -27.93 -5.26
N VAL A 532 2.20 -27.81 -4.12
CA VAL A 532 3.55 -27.26 -4.04
C VAL A 532 4.55 -28.31 -4.52
N PHE A 533 5.39 -27.92 -5.46
CA PHE A 533 6.54 -28.71 -5.89
C PHE A 533 7.69 -28.52 -4.91
N CYS A 534 7.97 -29.55 -4.10
CA CYS A 534 9.02 -29.52 -3.09
C CYS A 534 10.35 -30.03 -3.68
N ASN A 535 11.44 -29.29 -3.43
CA ASN A 535 12.78 -29.58 -3.98
C ASN A 535 13.91 -29.48 -2.94
N LEU A 536 13.59 -29.46 -1.63
CA LEU A 536 14.62 -29.38 -0.58
C LEU A 536 15.45 -30.66 -0.46
N THR A 537 14.88 -31.81 -0.81
CA THR A 537 15.57 -33.11 -0.79
C THR A 537 15.30 -33.90 -2.07
N ALA A 538 16.12 -34.89 -2.37
CA ALA A 538 15.92 -35.78 -3.50
C ALA A 538 14.57 -36.55 -3.39
N GLU A 539 14.23 -37.03 -2.19
CA GLU A 539 12.97 -37.69 -1.92
C GLU A 539 11.78 -36.77 -2.19
N ALA A 540 11.86 -35.49 -1.74
CA ALA A 540 10.82 -34.49 -1.97
C ALA A 540 10.60 -34.24 -3.47
N ILE A 541 11.67 -34.22 -4.27
CA ILE A 541 11.59 -34.08 -5.75
C ILE A 541 10.85 -35.29 -6.35
N PHE A 542 11.24 -36.52 -5.99
CA PHE A 542 10.59 -37.72 -6.52
C PHE A 542 9.12 -37.82 -6.13
N ASP A 543 8.81 -37.47 -4.89
CA ASP A 543 7.43 -37.40 -4.41
C ASP A 543 6.61 -36.35 -5.14
N SER A 544 7.19 -35.15 -5.39
CA SER A 544 6.53 -34.07 -6.13
C SER A 544 6.26 -34.48 -7.58
N ILE A 545 7.21 -35.14 -8.24
CA ILE A 545 7.02 -35.68 -9.61
C ILE A 545 5.88 -36.71 -9.62
N ARG A 546 5.85 -37.65 -8.66
CA ARG A 546 4.80 -38.65 -8.57
C ARG A 546 3.42 -38.02 -8.38
N ARG A 547 3.27 -37.11 -7.41
CA ARG A 547 2.00 -36.40 -7.14
C ARG A 547 1.55 -35.56 -8.33
N MET A 548 2.48 -34.84 -8.96
CA MET A 548 2.20 -34.05 -10.15
C MET A 548 1.70 -34.92 -11.32
N LYS A 549 2.32 -36.09 -11.55
CA LYS A 549 1.86 -37.06 -12.55
C LYS A 549 0.43 -37.52 -12.27
N GLU A 550 0.13 -37.91 -11.03
CA GLU A 550 -1.19 -38.33 -10.61
C GLU A 550 -2.24 -37.21 -10.78
N ALA A 551 -1.87 -35.96 -10.44
CA ALA A 551 -2.73 -34.80 -10.59
C ALA A 551 -3.01 -34.45 -12.05
N ILE A 552 -2.01 -34.54 -12.94
CA ILE A 552 -2.18 -34.34 -14.39
C ILE A 552 -3.09 -35.43 -14.97
N ALA A 553 -2.92 -36.68 -14.54
CA ALA A 553 -3.79 -37.79 -14.98
C ALA A 553 -5.26 -37.56 -14.63
N ALA A 554 -5.53 -36.91 -13.50
CA ALA A 554 -6.88 -36.66 -12.99
C ALA A 554 -7.48 -35.31 -13.41
N CYS A 555 -6.73 -34.39 -14.02
CA CYS A 555 -7.22 -33.08 -14.39
C CYS A 555 -7.77 -33.02 -15.82
N HIS A 556 -8.56 -31.98 -16.10
CA HIS A 556 -9.06 -31.62 -17.42
C HIS A 556 -8.28 -30.43 -18.00
N ILE A 557 -7.76 -29.57 -17.13
CA ILE A 557 -6.97 -28.39 -17.49
C ILE A 557 -5.71 -28.36 -16.64
N PHE A 558 -4.56 -28.32 -17.29
CA PHE A 558 -3.26 -28.12 -16.66
C PHE A 558 -2.82 -26.67 -16.82
N VAL A 559 -2.43 -26.00 -15.72
CA VAL A 559 -2.15 -24.55 -15.75
C VAL A 559 -0.78 -24.27 -15.14
N LEU A 560 0.04 -23.54 -15.89
CA LEU A 560 1.29 -22.96 -15.42
C LEU A 560 1.05 -21.48 -15.13
N CYS A 561 0.93 -21.12 -13.86
CA CYS A 561 0.71 -19.73 -13.47
C CYS A 561 2.01 -18.93 -13.51
N GLY A 562 1.88 -17.60 -13.68
CA GLY A 562 2.97 -16.65 -13.64
C GLY A 562 3.64 -16.55 -12.27
N GLY A 563 4.79 -15.87 -12.22
CA GLY A 563 5.53 -15.68 -11.00
C GLY A 563 6.76 -14.81 -11.18
N PHE A 564 7.48 -14.62 -10.08
CA PHE A 564 8.77 -13.94 -10.08
C PHE A 564 9.87 -14.94 -9.77
N SER A 565 10.82 -15.04 -10.67
CA SER A 565 12.11 -15.60 -10.34
C SER A 565 13.05 -14.50 -9.84
N ALA A 566 14.14 -14.88 -9.21
CA ALA A 566 15.16 -13.94 -8.76
C ALA A 566 15.77 -13.18 -9.96
N GLY A 567 14.97 -12.22 -10.50
CA GLY A 567 15.39 -11.30 -11.55
C GLY A 567 15.25 -11.77 -12.99
N ASP A 568 14.37 -12.74 -13.30
CA ASP A 568 14.17 -13.26 -14.67
C ASP A 568 15.47 -13.51 -15.46
N GLU A 569 16.56 -13.70 -14.71
CA GLU A 569 17.89 -14.01 -15.23
C GLU A 569 17.90 -15.39 -15.86
N PRO A 570 18.93 -15.73 -16.69
CA PRO A 570 18.89 -16.92 -17.55
C PRO A 570 18.51 -18.23 -16.86
N ASP A 571 18.64 -18.28 -15.53
CA ASP A 571 18.34 -19.43 -14.68
C ASP A 571 17.04 -19.31 -13.86
N GLY A 572 16.13 -18.44 -14.27
CA GLY A 572 14.86 -18.19 -13.58
C GLY A 572 13.92 -19.40 -13.49
N SER A 573 12.74 -19.17 -12.86
CA SER A 573 11.69 -20.19 -12.63
C SER A 573 11.33 -20.98 -13.90
N GLY A 574 11.31 -20.31 -15.06
CA GLY A 574 11.00 -20.94 -16.34
C GLY A 574 11.94 -22.09 -16.69
N LYS A 575 13.24 -21.97 -16.42
CA LYS A 575 14.21 -23.06 -16.65
C LYS A 575 13.98 -24.23 -15.72
N PHE A 576 13.67 -23.97 -14.45
CA PHE A 576 13.31 -25.01 -13.49
C PHE A 576 12.04 -25.76 -13.92
N ILE A 577 10.99 -25.03 -14.28
CA ILE A 577 9.73 -25.58 -14.77
C ILE A 577 9.97 -26.43 -16.02
N ALA A 578 10.73 -25.91 -17.01
CA ALA A 578 11.06 -26.63 -18.23
C ALA A 578 11.78 -27.95 -17.93
N ASN A 579 12.71 -27.96 -16.98
CA ASN A 579 13.41 -29.19 -16.57
C ASN A 579 12.46 -30.23 -15.96
N VAL A 580 11.49 -29.78 -15.13
CA VAL A 580 10.46 -30.67 -14.56
C VAL A 580 9.55 -31.21 -15.65
N LEU A 581 9.07 -30.36 -16.57
CA LEU A 581 8.19 -30.78 -17.67
C LEU A 581 8.89 -31.74 -18.67
N ASN A 582 10.21 -31.63 -18.81
CA ASN A 582 11.02 -32.54 -19.61
C ASN A 582 11.28 -33.89 -18.92
N ASN A 583 10.90 -34.05 -17.64
CA ASN A 583 10.91 -35.38 -17.02
C ASN A 583 10.00 -36.31 -17.81
N LYS A 584 10.49 -37.52 -18.12
CA LYS A 584 9.78 -38.48 -18.99
C LYS A 584 8.37 -38.76 -18.50
N ASP A 585 8.19 -39.02 -17.21
CA ASP A 585 6.89 -39.36 -16.63
C ASP A 585 5.89 -38.23 -16.74
N ILE A 586 6.34 -37.00 -16.50
CA ILE A 586 5.50 -35.80 -16.60
C ILE A 586 5.16 -35.49 -18.06
N SER A 587 6.15 -35.52 -18.95
CA SER A 587 5.96 -35.26 -20.37
C SER A 587 4.97 -36.28 -21.01
N GLU A 588 5.11 -37.56 -20.71
CA GLU A 588 4.18 -38.58 -21.19
C GLU A 588 2.76 -38.34 -20.69
N GLU A 589 2.60 -37.92 -19.43
CA GLU A 589 1.25 -37.67 -18.88
C GLU A 589 0.61 -36.40 -19.43
N ILE A 590 1.41 -35.38 -19.73
CA ILE A 590 0.94 -34.18 -20.43
C ILE A 590 0.44 -34.55 -21.85
N HIS A 591 1.15 -35.39 -22.58
CA HIS A 591 0.70 -35.87 -23.90
C HIS A 591 -0.60 -36.66 -23.79
N ARG A 592 -0.74 -37.54 -22.79
CA ARG A 592 -2.01 -38.25 -22.52
C ARG A 592 -3.16 -37.31 -22.19
N LEU A 593 -2.89 -36.22 -21.44
CA LEU A 593 -3.88 -35.17 -21.19
C LEU A 593 -4.38 -34.56 -22.49
N LEU A 594 -3.48 -34.20 -23.40
CA LEU A 594 -3.82 -33.63 -24.70
C LEU A 594 -4.59 -34.63 -25.59
N ASP A 595 -4.12 -35.92 -25.63
CA ASP A 595 -4.76 -36.96 -26.42
C ASP A 595 -6.21 -37.25 -26.01
N ARG A 596 -6.55 -37.08 -24.71
CA ARG A 596 -7.93 -37.19 -24.21
C ARG A 596 -8.73 -35.89 -24.31
N GLY A 597 -8.21 -34.86 -25.01
CA GLY A 597 -8.88 -33.59 -25.22
C GLY A 597 -8.74 -32.58 -24.06
N GLY A 598 -7.80 -32.80 -23.14
CA GLY A 598 -7.51 -31.85 -22.07
C GLY A 598 -6.85 -30.57 -22.58
N LEU A 599 -6.85 -29.54 -21.75
CA LEU A 599 -6.34 -28.21 -22.09
C LEU A 599 -5.10 -27.86 -21.27
N ILE A 600 -4.23 -27.04 -21.86
CA ILE A 600 -3.10 -26.41 -21.17
C ILE A 600 -3.24 -24.90 -21.28
N LEU A 601 -2.99 -24.20 -20.16
CA LEU A 601 -2.90 -22.75 -20.11
C LEU A 601 -1.57 -22.37 -19.43
N GLY A 602 -0.83 -21.41 -20.03
CA GLY A 602 0.39 -20.85 -19.50
C GLY A 602 0.56 -19.39 -19.89
#